data_1c32cf9ff387c5f8b3b7939f8c0b1a64
#
_entry.id   1c32cf9ff387c5f8b3b7939f8c0b1a64
#
_cell.length_a   1.000
_cell.length_b   1.000
_cell.length_c   1.000
_cell.angle_alpha   90.00
_cell.angle_beta   90.00
_cell.angle_gamma   90.00
#
_symmetry.space_group_name_H-M   'P 1'
#
loop_
_entity.id
_entity.type
_entity.pdbx_description
1 polymer ?
#
loop_
_entity_poly.entity_id
_entity_poly.type
_entity_poly.pdbx_seq_one_letter_code
_entity_poly.pdbx_strand_id
1 'polypeptide(L)' 'MNTQHREIRALLSSMSPKRAEQAVRLVGLPADEEAAVLAVDVHGQSCIQTAARLHVSVDGLAKIRRRAYAKIADDMQG' A
#
# COMPACT_ATOMS: atom_id res chain seq x y z
N MET A 1 -13.84 -2.51 8.80
CA MET A 1 -12.52 -2.09 8.30
C MET A 1 -11.61 -1.80 9.48
N ASN A 2 -10.36 -2.18 9.37
CA ASN A 2 -9.38 -1.95 10.44
C ASN A 2 -9.03 -0.45 10.51
N THR A 3 -9.21 0.18 11.67
CA THR A 3 -8.89 1.59 11.89
C THR A 3 -7.43 1.90 11.57
N GLN A 4 -6.52 0.98 11.95
CA GLN A 4 -5.10 1.10 11.70
C GLN A 4 -4.78 1.18 10.21
N HIS A 5 -5.47 0.39 9.38
CA HIS A 5 -5.28 0.44 7.93
C HIS A 5 -5.74 1.78 7.36
N ARG A 6 -6.83 2.33 7.90
CA ARG A 6 -7.32 3.64 7.48
C ARG A 6 -6.30 4.74 7.81
N GLU A 7 -5.71 4.67 8.99
CA GLU A 7 -4.70 5.62 9.42
C GLU A 7 -3.45 5.58 8.54
N ILE A 8 -3.01 4.38 8.16
CA ILE A 8 -1.87 4.21 7.26
C ILE A 8 -2.16 4.82 5.90
N ARG A 9 -3.36 4.55 5.35
CA ARG A 9 -3.77 5.13 4.06
C ARG A 9 -3.79 6.65 4.11
N ALA A 10 -4.33 7.21 5.20
CA ALA A 10 -4.38 8.66 5.39
C ALA A 10 -2.97 9.25 5.50
N LEU A 11 -2.10 8.59 6.24
CA LEU A 11 -0.72 9.04 6.41
C LEU A 11 0.01 9.09 5.07
N LEU A 12 -0.07 8.01 4.29
CA LEU A 12 0.59 7.95 2.99
C LEU A 12 0.03 8.99 2.02
N SER A 13 -1.28 9.24 2.08
CA SER A 13 -1.92 10.23 1.22
C SER A 13 -1.53 11.67 1.60
N SER A 14 -1.18 11.91 2.86
CA SER A 14 -0.79 13.25 3.33
C SER A 14 0.67 13.59 3.06
N MET A 15 1.50 12.59 2.79
CA MET A 15 2.91 12.80 2.49
C MET A 15 3.09 13.16 1.00
N SER A 16 4.17 13.87 0.68
CA SER A 16 4.53 14.04 -0.72
C SER A 16 4.79 12.66 -1.33
N PRO A 17 4.51 12.45 -2.63
CA PRO A 17 4.68 11.13 -3.25
C PRO A 17 6.09 10.56 -3.06
N LYS A 18 7.11 11.40 -3.16
CA LYS A 18 8.50 10.96 -3.01
C LYS A 18 8.78 10.45 -1.61
N ARG A 19 8.30 11.17 -0.58
CA ARG A 19 8.50 10.78 0.81
C ARG A 19 7.70 9.53 1.15
N ALA A 20 6.46 9.45 0.68
CA ALA A 20 5.62 8.27 0.87
C ALA A 20 6.26 7.03 0.25
N GLU A 21 6.79 7.18 -0.96
CA GLU A 21 7.49 6.11 -1.66
C GLU A 21 8.69 5.61 -0.86
N GLN A 22 9.52 6.54 -0.35
CA GLN A 22 10.66 6.17 0.47
C GLN A 22 10.24 5.45 1.75
N ALA A 23 9.19 5.93 2.40
CA ALA A 23 8.68 5.32 3.63
C ALA A 23 8.23 3.88 3.38
N VAL A 24 7.51 3.65 2.28
CA VAL A 24 7.06 2.30 1.91
C VAL A 24 8.25 1.38 1.61
N ARG A 25 9.23 1.87 0.88
CA ARG A 25 10.40 1.07 0.50
C ARG A 25 11.23 0.66 1.72
N LEU A 26 11.29 1.52 2.74
CA LEU A 26 12.04 1.22 3.97
C LEU A 26 11.43 0.08 4.78
N VAL A 27 10.15 -0.21 4.60
CA VAL A 27 9.49 -1.32 5.29
C VAL A 27 10.00 -2.67 4.81
N GLY A 28 10.44 -2.75 3.55
CA GLY A 28 10.94 -4.00 2.98
C GLY A 28 9.83 -4.98 2.61
N LEU A 29 8.75 -4.48 2.04
CA LEU A 29 7.62 -5.33 1.62
C LEU A 29 8.01 -6.26 0.46
N PRO A 30 7.34 -7.43 0.35
CA PRO A 30 7.43 -8.21 -0.87
C PRO A 30 7.06 -7.39 -2.09
N ALA A 31 7.60 -7.74 -3.26
CA ALA A 31 7.47 -6.94 -4.47
C ALA A 31 6.02 -6.62 -4.85
N ASP A 32 5.11 -7.60 -4.74
CA ASP A 32 3.70 -7.41 -5.07
C ASP A 32 3.00 -6.45 -4.12
N GLU A 33 3.31 -6.55 -2.83
CA GLU A 33 2.74 -5.67 -1.81
C GLU A 33 3.25 -4.25 -1.96
N GLU A 34 4.54 -4.08 -2.20
CA GLU A 34 5.13 -2.77 -2.43
C GLU A 34 4.52 -2.12 -3.67
N ALA A 35 4.45 -2.86 -4.77
CA ALA A 35 3.88 -2.34 -6.02
C ALA A 35 2.43 -1.91 -5.85
N ALA A 36 1.63 -2.71 -5.13
CA ALA A 36 0.21 -2.40 -4.91
C ALA A 36 0.03 -1.12 -4.11
N VAL A 37 0.76 -0.97 -3.01
CA VAL A 37 0.66 0.21 -2.15
C VAL A 37 1.18 1.45 -2.86
N LEU A 38 2.31 1.35 -3.55
CA LEU A 38 2.86 2.49 -4.29
C LEU A 38 1.89 2.96 -5.37
N ALA A 39 1.31 2.03 -6.14
CA ALA A 39 0.41 2.38 -7.22
C ALA A 39 -0.86 3.06 -6.71
N VAL A 40 -1.53 2.46 -5.75
CA VAL A 40 -2.85 2.93 -5.30
C VAL A 40 -2.74 4.02 -4.23
N ASP A 41 -1.98 3.78 -3.18
CA ASP A 41 -1.98 4.67 -2.01
C ASP A 41 -1.02 5.85 -2.16
N VAL A 42 0.05 5.71 -2.91
CA VAL A 42 1.01 6.79 -3.12
C VAL A 42 0.71 7.57 -4.40
N HIS A 43 0.52 6.86 -5.52
CA HIS A 43 0.35 7.49 -6.82
C HIS A 43 -1.12 7.66 -7.25
N GLY A 44 -2.07 7.20 -6.45
CA GLY A 44 -3.50 7.40 -6.71
C GLY A 44 -4.04 6.68 -7.93
N GLN A 45 -3.39 5.60 -8.37
CA GLN A 45 -3.86 4.83 -9.52
C GLN A 45 -5.11 4.03 -9.14
N SER A 46 -5.95 3.73 -10.12
CA SER A 46 -7.17 2.98 -9.86
C SER A 46 -6.88 1.54 -9.46
N CYS A 47 -7.73 0.98 -8.61
CA CYS A 47 -7.61 -0.43 -8.20
C CYS A 47 -7.78 -1.37 -9.39
N ILE A 48 -8.70 -1.04 -10.31
CA ILE A 48 -8.95 -1.87 -11.49
C ILE A 48 -7.71 -1.93 -12.38
N GLN A 49 -7.12 -0.78 -12.67
CA GLN A 49 -5.91 -0.72 -13.52
C GLN A 49 -4.74 -1.41 -12.84
N THR A 50 -4.56 -1.18 -11.54
CA THR A 50 -3.46 -1.78 -10.80
C THR A 50 -3.60 -3.30 -10.74
N ALA A 51 -4.81 -3.81 -10.47
CA ALA A 51 -5.07 -5.24 -10.45
C ALA A 51 -4.74 -5.88 -11.81
N ALA A 52 -5.16 -5.24 -12.90
CA ALA A 52 -4.87 -5.73 -14.25
C ALA A 52 -3.36 -5.78 -14.50
N ARG A 53 -2.64 -4.75 -14.11
CA ARG A 53 -1.19 -4.66 -14.30
C ARG A 53 -0.44 -5.72 -13.49
N LEU A 54 -0.93 -6.03 -12.29
CA LEU A 54 -0.33 -7.05 -11.43
C LEU A 54 -0.86 -8.45 -11.71
N HIS A 55 -1.75 -8.61 -12.68
CA HIS A 55 -2.34 -9.89 -13.06
C HIS A 55 -3.10 -10.56 -11.91
N VAL A 56 -3.84 -9.77 -11.14
CA VAL A 56 -4.68 -10.27 -10.05
C VAL A 56 -6.09 -9.69 -10.18
N SER A 57 -7.04 -10.28 -9.45
CA SER A 57 -8.38 -9.70 -9.37
C SER A 57 -8.38 -8.47 -8.46
N VAL A 58 -9.44 -7.68 -8.54
CA VAL A 58 -9.60 -6.53 -7.64
C VAL A 58 -9.65 -6.99 -6.17
N ASP A 59 -10.34 -8.11 -5.90
CA ASP A 59 -10.36 -8.71 -4.56
C ASP A 59 -8.97 -9.17 -4.13
N GLY A 60 -8.22 -9.76 -5.04
CA GLY A 60 -6.84 -10.17 -4.80
C GLY A 60 -5.95 -8.98 -4.47
N LEU A 61 -6.11 -7.89 -5.20
CA LEU A 61 -5.38 -6.65 -4.92
C LEU A 61 -5.70 -6.12 -3.53
N ALA A 62 -6.98 -6.15 -3.14
CA ALA A 62 -7.39 -5.70 -1.81
C ALA A 62 -6.73 -6.52 -0.70
N LYS A 63 -6.62 -7.84 -0.90
CA LYS A 63 -5.95 -8.72 0.06
C LYS A 63 -4.46 -8.41 0.15
N ILE A 64 -3.81 -8.17 -0.98
CA ILE A 64 -2.40 -7.80 -1.04
C ILE A 64 -2.17 -6.50 -0.27
N ARG A 65 -3.02 -5.50 -0.49
CA ARG A 65 -2.91 -4.21 0.19
C ARG A 65 -3.10 -4.34 1.69
N ARG A 66 -4.07 -5.17 2.14
CA ARG A 66 -4.29 -5.40 3.57
C ARG A 66 -3.08 -6.03 4.25
N ARG A 67 -2.43 -6.99 3.58
CA ARG A 67 -1.19 -7.58 4.10
C ARG A 67 -0.08 -6.55 4.21
N ALA A 68 0.03 -5.68 3.20
CA ALA A 68 1.01 -4.60 3.20
C ALA A 68 0.76 -3.64 4.37
N TYR A 69 -0.49 -3.24 4.59
CA TYR A 69 -0.82 -2.33 5.70
C TYR A 69 -0.46 -2.94 7.06
N ALA A 70 -0.71 -4.23 7.24
CA ALA A 70 -0.36 -4.91 8.49
C ALA A 70 1.15 -4.86 8.74
N LYS A 71 1.94 -5.08 7.71
CA LYS A 71 3.41 -5.03 7.82
C LYS A 71 3.91 -3.62 8.05
N ILE A 72 3.32 -2.62 7.39
CA ILE A 72 3.66 -1.22 7.62
C ILE A 72 3.34 -0.83 9.05
N ALA A 73 2.18 -1.26 9.56
CA ALA A 73 1.78 -0.99 10.93
C ALA A 73 2.76 -1.59 11.94
N ASP A 74 3.18 -2.84 11.72
CA ASP A 74 4.17 -3.50 12.57
C ASP A 74 5.50 -2.74 12.56
N ASP A 75 5.93 -2.30 11.40
CA ASP A 75 7.17 -1.54 11.26
C ASP A 75 7.12 -0.21 12.03
N MET A 76 5.97 0.45 11.98
CA MET A 76 5.77 1.73 12.68
C MET A 76 5.74 1.57 14.20
N GLN A 77 5.30 0.42 14.69
CA GLN A 77 5.22 0.15 16.13
C GLN A 77 6.52 -0.44 16.69
N GLY A 78 7.29 -1.01 15.83
CA GLY A 78 8.51 -1.70 16.18
C GLY A 78 9.70 -0.86 16.34
#